data_c849a8c090334215ef6884f0ef317d26
#
_entry.id   c849a8c090334215ef6884f0ef317d26
#
_cell.length_a   1.000
_cell.length_b   1.000
_cell.length_c   1.000
_cell.angle_alpha   90.00
_cell.angle_beta   90.00
_cell.angle_gamma   90.00
#
_symmetry.space_group_name_H-M   'P 1'
#
loop_
_entity.id
_entity.type
_entity.pdbx_description
1 polymer ?
#
loop_
_entity_poly.entity_id
_entity_poly.type
_entity_poly.pdbx_seq_one_letter_code
_entity_poly.pdbx_strand_id
1 'polypeptide(L)'
;RLNNLSFWLLPFAFGILLSSLFMEGGAPNFGWTFYAPLSTTYAPPSVTFFIFSVHIMGASSIMGSINVIVTIMNMRAPGMDLMKMPLFVWSWLITAYLLIAVMPVLAGAVTMMLMDIHFGTSFFNAAGGGDPVLFQHIFWFFGHPEVYIMILPAFGIISHIIETFARKQLFGYESMVWAMLSIAILSFVVWAHHMFTVGMPLAAELFFMWATMLIAVPTGVKVFNWVATMFKGSISFETPMLFAIAFVVLFTIGGFSGLMLSIVPADFQYHDTYFVVAHFHYVLVPGSIFSIMAAVYYWIPKWTGNMYDERMGRLHFWLSFVGVNVTFFPQHWIGLAGMPRRYPDYALQFADWNMVSTAGAFLFGASQILFLFIVLKTVLGGKKATPQVWEGARGLEWSVESPAPYHTFSTPPKVN
;
A
#
# COMPACT_ATOMS: atom_id res chain seq x y z
N ARG A 1 -1.26 -26.31 -3.38
CA ARG A 1 -2.64 -26.40 -2.85
C ARG A 1 -2.98 -25.18 -2.00
N LEU A 2 -2.13 -24.80 -1.06
CA LEU A 2 -2.36 -23.67 -0.15
C LEU A 2 -2.53 -22.33 -0.92
N ASN A 3 -1.67 -22.06 -1.90
CA ASN A 3 -1.76 -20.86 -2.74
C ASN A 3 -3.08 -20.81 -3.55
N ASN A 4 -3.51 -21.95 -4.07
CA ASN A 4 -4.77 -22.03 -4.82
C ASN A 4 -5.97 -21.77 -3.91
N LEU A 5 -5.98 -22.34 -2.70
CA LEU A 5 -7.04 -22.10 -1.71
C LEU A 5 -7.07 -20.62 -1.30
N SER A 6 -5.91 -20.03 -1.00
CA SER A 6 -5.78 -18.60 -0.68
C SER A 6 -6.41 -17.72 -1.77
N PHE A 7 -6.10 -18.00 -3.04
CA PHE A 7 -6.66 -17.26 -4.17
C PHE A 7 -8.19 -17.34 -4.23
N TRP A 8 -8.74 -18.56 -4.15
CA TRP A 8 -10.19 -18.76 -4.31
C TRP A 8 -11.03 -18.22 -3.14
N LEU A 9 -10.45 -18.03 -1.98
CA LEU A 9 -11.13 -17.36 -0.87
C LEU A 9 -11.40 -15.87 -1.17
N LEU A 10 -10.57 -15.18 -1.95
CA LEU A 10 -10.74 -13.77 -2.25
C LEU A 10 -12.03 -13.46 -3.06
N PRO A 11 -12.32 -14.12 -4.20
CA PRO A 11 -13.58 -13.90 -4.90
C PRO A 11 -14.81 -14.23 -4.05
N PHE A 12 -14.72 -15.25 -3.20
CA PHE A 12 -15.79 -15.62 -2.28
C PHE A 12 -16.03 -14.55 -1.21
N ALA A 13 -14.96 -14.05 -0.57
CA ALA A 13 -15.02 -12.95 0.39
C ALA A 13 -15.60 -11.67 -0.26
N PHE A 14 -15.18 -11.37 -1.48
CA PHE A 14 -15.70 -10.22 -2.24
C PHE A 14 -17.19 -10.38 -2.56
N GLY A 15 -17.64 -11.58 -2.90
CA GLY A 15 -19.07 -11.87 -3.09
C GLY A 15 -19.90 -11.61 -1.82
N ILE A 16 -19.40 -12.02 -0.65
CA ILE A 16 -20.03 -11.73 0.64
C ILE A 16 -20.06 -10.22 0.89
N LEU A 17 -18.96 -9.51 0.63
CA LEU A 17 -18.91 -8.05 0.78
C LEU A 17 -19.95 -7.37 -0.12
N LEU A 18 -20.05 -7.76 -1.39
CA LEU A 18 -21.02 -7.20 -2.32
C LEU A 18 -22.47 -7.50 -1.91
N SER A 19 -22.73 -8.64 -1.27
CA SER A 19 -24.08 -8.97 -0.80
C SER A 19 -24.60 -7.98 0.24
N SER A 20 -23.72 -7.29 0.97
CA SER A 20 -24.10 -6.26 1.93
C SER A 20 -24.88 -5.08 1.30
N LEU A 21 -24.63 -4.80 0.02
CA LEU A 21 -25.35 -3.74 -0.73
C LEU A 21 -26.85 -4.01 -0.89
N PHE A 22 -27.26 -5.28 -0.84
CA PHE A 22 -28.63 -5.72 -1.07
C PHE A 22 -29.37 -6.03 0.23
N MET A 23 -28.75 -5.79 1.39
CA MET A 23 -29.36 -6.01 2.70
C MET A 23 -30.11 -4.77 3.18
N GLU A 24 -31.01 -4.97 4.16
CA GLU A 24 -31.69 -3.88 4.84
C GLU A 24 -30.70 -2.87 5.44
N GLY A 25 -30.89 -1.59 5.17
CA GLY A 25 -29.97 -0.52 5.56
C GLY A 25 -28.76 -0.35 4.65
N GLY A 26 -28.56 -1.19 3.63
CA GLY A 26 -27.47 -1.10 2.66
C GLY A 26 -26.10 -1.49 3.23
N ALA A 27 -25.04 -1.06 2.54
CA ALA A 27 -23.66 -1.30 2.98
C ALA A 27 -23.35 -0.59 4.31
N PRO A 28 -22.39 -1.12 5.11
CA PRO A 28 -21.94 -0.46 6.33
C PRO A 28 -21.44 0.98 6.08
N ASN A 29 -21.78 1.91 6.97
CA ASN A 29 -21.60 3.35 6.83
C ASN A 29 -20.51 3.95 7.72
N PHE A 30 -19.61 3.14 8.28
CA PHE A 30 -18.63 3.54 9.28
C PHE A 30 -17.19 3.73 8.74
N GLY A 31 -16.99 3.68 7.42
CA GLY A 31 -15.65 3.77 6.80
C GLY A 31 -14.75 2.56 7.09
N TRP A 32 -13.52 2.59 6.57
CA TRP A 32 -12.60 1.44 6.62
C TRP A 32 -12.04 1.14 8.02
N THR A 33 -12.10 2.09 8.96
CA THR A 33 -11.64 1.91 10.34
C THR A 33 -12.69 1.32 11.26
N PHE A 34 -13.96 1.29 10.86
CA PHE A 34 -15.13 0.73 11.53
C PHE A 34 -15.13 0.89 13.06
N TYR A 35 -14.92 2.12 13.55
CA TYR A 35 -14.87 2.43 14.97
C TYR A 35 -16.20 2.13 15.67
N ALA A 36 -16.11 1.45 16.82
CA ALA A 36 -17.22 1.38 17.77
C ALA A 36 -17.37 2.75 18.49
N PRO A 37 -18.60 3.15 18.89
CA PRO A 37 -19.86 2.42 18.83
C PRO A 37 -20.62 2.53 17.49
N LEU A 38 -20.13 3.34 16.52
CA LEU A 38 -20.80 3.50 15.22
C LEU A 38 -20.97 2.15 14.49
N SER A 39 -19.96 1.30 14.56
CA SER A 39 -19.94 -0.02 13.90
C SER A 39 -20.64 -1.13 14.69
N THR A 40 -21.02 -0.89 15.94
CA THR A 40 -21.73 -1.85 16.78
C THR A 40 -23.19 -1.44 16.99
N THR A 41 -23.41 -0.32 17.69
CA THR A 41 -24.76 0.11 18.13
C THR A 41 -25.57 0.74 16.98
N TYR A 42 -24.90 1.45 16.07
CA TYR A 42 -25.55 2.24 15.01
C TYR A 42 -25.37 1.66 13.61
N ALA A 43 -24.76 0.50 13.50
CA ALA A 43 -24.51 -0.13 12.20
C ALA A 43 -25.73 -0.90 11.67
N PRO A 44 -25.92 -0.93 10.35
CA PRO A 44 -26.96 -1.76 9.75
C PRO A 44 -26.62 -3.26 9.91
N PRO A 45 -27.61 -4.18 9.76
CA PRO A 45 -27.39 -5.63 9.87
C PRO A 45 -26.29 -6.18 8.93
N SER A 46 -26.02 -5.49 7.83
CA SER A 46 -24.97 -5.82 6.86
C SER A 46 -23.54 -5.80 7.42
N VAL A 47 -23.34 -5.18 8.60
CA VAL A 47 -22.01 -5.19 9.27
C VAL A 47 -21.49 -6.60 9.51
N THR A 48 -22.35 -7.54 9.82
CA THR A 48 -21.99 -8.95 10.04
C THR A 48 -21.38 -9.57 8.79
N PHE A 49 -21.95 -9.32 7.63
CA PHE A 49 -21.42 -9.81 6.34
C PHE A 49 -20.09 -9.14 5.98
N PHE A 50 -19.96 -7.84 6.24
CA PHE A 50 -18.70 -7.13 6.12
C PHE A 50 -17.62 -7.80 6.98
N ILE A 51 -17.89 -8.09 8.24
CA ILE A 51 -16.92 -8.72 9.15
C ILE A 51 -16.56 -10.14 8.67
N PHE A 52 -17.53 -10.95 8.21
CA PHE A 52 -17.22 -12.27 7.65
C PHE A 52 -16.32 -12.18 6.41
N SER A 53 -16.58 -11.22 5.53
CA SER A 53 -15.71 -10.96 4.38
C SER A 53 -14.28 -10.65 4.84
N VAL A 54 -14.11 -9.77 5.83
CA VAL A 54 -12.79 -9.40 6.39
C VAL A 54 -12.07 -10.62 7.01
N HIS A 55 -12.78 -11.50 7.71
CA HIS A 55 -12.21 -12.75 8.26
C HIS A 55 -11.69 -13.67 7.15
N ILE A 56 -12.46 -13.86 6.08
CA ILE A 56 -12.08 -14.74 4.97
C ILE A 56 -10.88 -14.14 4.22
N MET A 57 -10.87 -12.83 3.99
CA MET A 57 -9.71 -12.13 3.39
C MET A 57 -8.47 -12.27 4.28
N GLY A 58 -8.62 -12.16 5.60
CA GLY A 58 -7.53 -12.36 6.55
C GLY A 58 -6.96 -13.78 6.52
N ALA A 59 -7.82 -14.79 6.49
CA ALA A 59 -7.39 -16.18 6.34
C ALA A 59 -6.63 -16.41 5.02
N SER A 60 -7.12 -15.85 3.91
CA SER A 60 -6.43 -15.87 2.62
C SER A 60 -5.05 -15.23 2.71
N SER A 61 -4.93 -14.06 3.32
CA SER A 61 -3.66 -13.33 3.48
C SER A 61 -2.64 -14.12 4.30
N ILE A 62 -3.05 -14.76 5.39
CA ILE A 62 -2.17 -15.63 6.21
C ILE A 62 -1.67 -16.82 5.39
N MET A 63 -2.54 -17.50 4.66
CA MET A 63 -2.15 -18.64 3.82
C MET A 63 -1.19 -18.24 2.71
N GLY A 64 -1.44 -17.10 2.05
CA GLY A 64 -0.55 -16.53 1.03
C GLY A 64 0.81 -16.18 1.62
N SER A 65 0.83 -15.61 2.81
CA SER A 65 2.07 -15.25 3.53
C SER A 65 2.90 -16.47 3.89
N ILE A 66 2.28 -17.53 4.42
CA ILE A 66 2.96 -18.80 4.68
C ILE A 66 3.60 -19.34 3.40
N ASN A 67 2.85 -19.32 2.29
CA ASN A 67 3.35 -19.78 1.00
C ASN A 67 4.57 -18.97 0.54
N VAL A 68 4.53 -17.65 0.63
CA VAL A 68 5.64 -16.76 0.27
C VAL A 68 6.87 -17.04 1.14
N ILE A 69 6.72 -17.11 2.46
CA ILE A 69 7.84 -17.37 3.38
C ILE A 69 8.49 -18.71 3.07
N VAL A 70 7.70 -19.78 2.97
CA VAL A 70 8.23 -21.13 2.70
C VAL A 70 8.95 -21.18 1.36
N THR A 71 8.38 -20.54 0.33
CA THR A 71 9.00 -20.46 -1.00
C THR A 71 10.35 -19.76 -0.94
N ILE A 72 10.41 -18.58 -0.33
CA ILE A 72 11.64 -17.79 -0.26
C ILE A 72 12.70 -18.46 0.63
N MET A 73 12.29 -19.00 1.77
CA MET A 73 13.26 -19.60 2.70
C MET A 73 13.82 -20.94 2.22
N ASN A 74 13.01 -21.78 1.55
CA ASN A 74 13.37 -23.15 1.24
C ASN A 74 13.63 -23.43 -0.25
N MET A 75 13.22 -22.54 -1.17
CA MET A 75 13.22 -22.82 -2.61
C MET A 75 14.07 -21.83 -3.42
N ARG A 76 15.06 -21.19 -2.79
CA ARG A 76 16.01 -20.32 -3.51
C ARG A 76 16.88 -21.14 -4.48
N ALA A 77 17.28 -20.50 -5.58
CA ALA A 77 18.24 -21.08 -6.50
C ALA A 77 19.58 -21.40 -5.79
N PRO A 78 20.29 -22.48 -6.20
CA PRO A 78 21.58 -22.80 -5.64
C PRO A 78 22.57 -21.62 -5.73
N GLY A 79 23.20 -21.25 -4.62
CA GLY A 79 24.11 -20.10 -4.50
C GLY A 79 23.42 -18.76 -4.18
N MET A 80 22.10 -18.72 -4.15
CA MET A 80 21.35 -17.50 -3.76
C MET A 80 21.19 -17.44 -2.23
N ASP A 81 22.14 -16.87 -1.56
CA ASP A 81 22.03 -16.49 -0.15
C ASP A 81 21.04 -15.34 0.04
N LEU A 82 20.58 -15.12 1.27
CA LEU A 82 19.60 -14.07 1.57
C LEU A 82 20.04 -12.69 1.06
N MET A 83 21.33 -12.32 1.28
CA MET A 83 21.90 -11.04 0.86
C MET A 83 22.19 -10.96 -0.65
N LYS A 84 21.91 -12.01 -1.41
CA LYS A 84 21.93 -12.00 -2.87
C LYS A 84 20.52 -11.94 -3.49
N MET A 85 19.47 -11.95 -2.67
CA MET A 85 18.09 -11.86 -3.16
C MET A 85 17.80 -10.48 -3.75
N PRO A 86 17.01 -10.41 -4.84
CA PRO A 86 16.46 -9.14 -5.32
C PRO A 86 15.66 -8.40 -4.24
N LEU A 87 15.71 -7.06 -4.20
CA LEU A 87 15.01 -6.29 -3.19
C LEU A 87 13.48 -6.50 -3.21
N PHE A 88 12.89 -6.79 -4.36
CA PHE A 88 11.48 -7.14 -4.44
C PHE A 88 11.16 -8.42 -3.66
N VAL A 89 12.06 -9.40 -3.69
CA VAL A 89 11.92 -10.65 -2.91
C VAL A 89 12.05 -10.35 -1.40
N TRP A 90 13.00 -9.51 -1.00
CA TRP A 90 13.10 -9.04 0.38
C TRP A 90 11.85 -8.32 0.85
N SER A 91 11.30 -7.42 0.03
CA SER A 91 10.10 -6.67 0.37
C SER A 91 8.90 -7.59 0.61
N TRP A 92 8.73 -8.62 -0.23
CA TRP A 92 7.66 -9.62 -0.04
C TRP A 92 7.88 -10.51 1.17
N LEU A 93 9.11 -10.91 1.46
CA LEU A 93 9.44 -11.70 2.65
C LEU A 93 9.06 -10.94 3.93
N ILE A 94 9.47 -9.68 4.03
CA ILE A 94 9.16 -8.83 5.19
C ILE A 94 7.65 -8.58 5.29
N THR A 95 6.98 -8.27 4.19
CA THR A 95 5.53 -8.10 4.12
C THR A 95 4.78 -9.34 4.59
N ALA A 96 5.23 -10.53 4.20
CA ALA A 96 4.61 -11.78 4.61
C ALA A 96 4.73 -12.03 6.12
N TYR A 97 5.87 -11.69 6.74
CA TYR A 97 6.01 -11.74 8.20
C TYR A 97 5.09 -10.74 8.90
N LEU A 98 4.96 -9.51 8.39
CA LEU A 98 4.04 -8.53 8.95
C LEU A 98 2.59 -9.03 8.89
N LEU A 99 2.15 -9.56 7.75
CA LEU A 99 0.79 -10.09 7.58
C LEU A 99 0.47 -11.20 8.59
N ILE A 100 1.38 -12.16 8.79
CA ILE A 100 1.17 -13.22 9.79
C ILE A 100 1.06 -12.66 11.20
N ALA A 101 1.82 -11.62 11.52
CA ALA A 101 1.81 -11.04 12.86
C ALA A 101 0.54 -10.20 13.14
N VAL A 102 0.03 -9.45 12.17
CA VAL A 102 -1.05 -8.47 12.42
C VAL A 102 -2.45 -8.94 12.05
N MET A 103 -2.61 -9.86 11.10
CA MET A 103 -3.94 -10.35 10.69
C MET A 103 -4.71 -11.02 11.82
N PRO A 104 -4.10 -11.83 12.71
CA PRO A 104 -4.80 -12.34 13.89
C PRO A 104 -5.30 -11.25 14.85
N VAL A 105 -4.59 -10.12 14.95
CA VAL A 105 -5.00 -8.99 15.79
C VAL A 105 -6.25 -8.33 15.23
N LEU A 106 -6.30 -8.07 13.92
CA LEU A 106 -7.51 -7.59 13.25
C LEU A 106 -8.67 -8.56 13.43
N ALA A 107 -8.44 -9.86 13.19
CA ALA A 107 -9.45 -10.89 13.37
C ALA A 107 -10.01 -10.89 14.81
N GLY A 108 -9.13 -10.71 15.81
CA GLY A 108 -9.55 -10.55 17.21
C GLY A 108 -10.46 -9.35 17.43
N ALA A 109 -10.08 -8.15 16.92
CA ALA A 109 -10.87 -6.94 17.04
C ALA A 109 -12.28 -7.09 16.46
N VAL A 110 -12.39 -7.62 15.24
CA VAL A 110 -13.70 -7.78 14.59
C VAL A 110 -14.51 -8.96 15.15
N THR A 111 -13.85 -9.96 15.75
CA THR A 111 -14.53 -11.00 16.53
C THR A 111 -15.15 -10.44 17.80
N MET A 112 -14.42 -9.60 18.56
CA MET A 112 -14.97 -8.91 19.72
C MET A 112 -16.17 -8.02 19.33
N MET A 113 -16.11 -7.39 18.17
CA MET A 113 -17.24 -6.62 17.61
C MET A 113 -18.45 -7.51 17.34
N LEU A 114 -18.29 -8.68 16.73
CA LEU A 114 -19.39 -9.65 16.52
C LEU A 114 -20.00 -10.11 17.85
N MET A 115 -19.17 -10.31 18.87
CA MET A 115 -19.62 -10.69 20.22
C MET A 115 -20.48 -9.57 20.84
N ASP A 116 -20.07 -8.31 20.70
CA ASP A 116 -20.86 -7.17 21.19
C ASP A 116 -22.21 -7.05 20.46
N ILE A 117 -22.24 -7.30 19.13
CA ILE A 117 -23.44 -7.17 18.30
C ILE A 117 -24.44 -8.31 18.59
N HIS A 118 -23.96 -9.58 18.70
CA HIS A 118 -24.83 -10.74 18.66
C HIS A 118 -24.96 -11.49 19.98
N PHE A 119 -24.02 -11.32 20.93
CA PHE A 119 -23.96 -12.10 22.16
C PHE A 119 -24.09 -11.27 23.43
N GLY A 120 -24.33 -9.96 23.29
CA GLY A 120 -24.56 -9.05 24.42
C GLY A 120 -23.32 -8.83 25.30
N THR A 121 -22.13 -9.04 24.74
CA THR A 121 -20.88 -8.59 25.41
C THR A 121 -20.76 -7.08 25.30
N SER A 122 -19.85 -6.48 26.05
CA SER A 122 -19.66 -5.03 26.11
C SER A 122 -18.20 -4.65 26.05
N PHE A 123 -17.40 -5.30 25.18
CA PHE A 123 -15.99 -4.96 25.01
C PHE A 123 -15.77 -3.50 24.68
N PHE A 124 -16.63 -2.95 23.82
CA PHE A 124 -16.52 -1.58 23.29
C PHE A 124 -17.70 -0.68 23.72
N ASN A 125 -18.56 -1.14 24.60
CA ASN A 125 -19.68 -0.38 25.13
C ASN A 125 -19.39 0.12 26.53
N ALA A 126 -19.23 1.44 26.67
CA ALA A 126 -18.91 2.08 27.97
C ALA A 126 -20.01 1.88 29.01
N ALA A 127 -21.30 1.84 28.61
CA ALA A 127 -22.41 1.60 29.54
C ALA A 127 -22.37 0.19 30.17
N GLY A 128 -21.75 -0.77 29.52
CA GLY A 128 -21.55 -2.13 30.04
C GLY A 128 -20.17 -2.35 30.69
N GLY A 129 -19.37 -1.29 30.87
CA GLY A 129 -18.03 -1.37 31.46
C GLY A 129 -16.89 -1.58 30.46
N GLY A 130 -17.17 -1.56 29.15
CA GLY A 130 -16.17 -1.59 28.09
C GLY A 130 -15.61 -0.22 27.72
N ASP A 131 -14.78 -0.18 26.68
CA ASP A 131 -14.14 1.06 26.23
C ASP A 131 -14.02 1.09 24.69
N PRO A 132 -14.64 2.05 23.98
CA PRO A 132 -14.45 2.23 22.54
C PRO A 132 -12.99 2.52 22.15
N VAL A 133 -12.19 3.14 23.03
CA VAL A 133 -10.77 3.41 22.80
C VAL A 133 -9.96 2.10 22.72
N LEU A 134 -10.39 1.07 23.43
CA LEU A 134 -9.79 -0.27 23.32
C LEU A 134 -9.87 -0.79 21.87
N PHE A 135 -11.01 -0.60 21.19
CA PHE A 135 -11.13 -0.96 19.78
C PHE A 135 -10.07 -0.23 18.93
N GLN A 136 -9.91 1.08 19.15
CA GLN A 136 -8.94 1.87 18.39
C GLN A 136 -7.50 1.38 18.60
N HIS A 137 -7.10 1.03 19.82
CA HIS A 137 -5.79 0.46 20.11
C HIS A 137 -5.57 -0.87 19.36
N ILE A 138 -6.50 -1.80 19.45
CA ILE A 138 -6.38 -3.11 18.78
C ILE A 138 -6.38 -2.93 17.26
N PHE A 139 -7.29 -2.10 16.74
CA PHE A 139 -7.36 -1.83 15.30
C PHE A 139 -6.05 -1.22 14.78
N TRP A 140 -5.51 -0.18 15.45
CA TRP A 140 -4.31 0.51 14.95
C TRP A 140 -3.03 -0.28 15.19
N PHE A 141 -2.99 -1.18 16.16
CA PHE A 141 -1.89 -2.14 16.27
C PHE A 141 -1.77 -3.03 15.01
N PHE A 142 -2.89 -3.34 14.38
CA PHE A 142 -2.93 -3.87 13.01
C PHE A 142 -2.71 -2.76 11.97
N GLY A 143 -3.42 -1.66 12.08
CA GLY A 143 -3.60 -0.67 11.02
C GLY A 143 -2.32 0.06 10.62
N HIS A 144 -1.40 0.33 11.54
CA HIS A 144 -0.14 0.95 11.16
C HIS A 144 0.81 -0.02 10.45
N PRO A 145 1.08 -1.25 10.94
CA PRO A 145 1.77 -2.24 10.12
C PRO A 145 1.11 -2.50 8.76
N GLU A 146 -0.22 -2.41 8.65
CA GLU A 146 -0.93 -2.55 7.37
C GLU A 146 -0.49 -1.52 6.33
N VAL A 147 -0.28 -0.26 6.70
CA VAL A 147 0.19 0.75 5.75
C VAL A 147 1.60 0.44 5.25
N TYR A 148 2.45 -0.21 6.07
CA TYR A 148 3.75 -0.69 5.62
C TYR A 148 3.67 -1.98 4.81
N ILE A 149 2.71 -2.85 5.07
CA ILE A 149 2.38 -3.98 4.21
C ILE A 149 2.04 -3.50 2.79
N MET A 150 1.29 -2.40 2.68
CA MET A 150 0.93 -1.82 1.38
C MET A 150 2.11 -1.18 0.64
N ILE A 151 3.09 -0.59 1.34
CA ILE A 151 4.16 0.17 0.69
C ILE A 151 5.47 -0.62 0.49
N LEU A 152 5.78 -1.60 1.33
CA LEU A 152 7.04 -2.34 1.24
C LEU A 152 7.26 -3.02 -0.12
N PRO A 153 6.26 -3.72 -0.73
CA PRO A 153 6.41 -4.27 -2.07
C PRO A 153 6.72 -3.21 -3.12
N ALA A 154 6.11 -2.02 -2.99
CA ALA A 154 6.39 -0.89 -3.86
C ALA A 154 7.86 -0.45 -3.78
N PHE A 155 8.46 -0.43 -2.59
CA PHE A 155 9.88 -0.13 -2.42
C PHE A 155 10.79 -1.11 -3.20
N GLY A 156 10.41 -2.38 -3.21
CA GLY A 156 11.10 -3.40 -4.00
C GLY A 156 10.98 -3.15 -5.50
N ILE A 157 9.76 -2.91 -5.99
CA ILE A 157 9.46 -2.61 -7.41
C ILE A 157 10.27 -1.40 -7.89
N ILE A 158 10.19 -0.29 -7.17
CA ILE A 158 10.86 0.97 -7.53
C ILE A 158 12.36 0.81 -7.57
N SER A 159 12.94 0.03 -6.65
CA SER A 159 14.37 -0.25 -6.64
C SER A 159 14.83 -0.95 -7.92
N HIS A 160 14.09 -1.96 -8.38
CA HIS A 160 14.37 -2.67 -9.63
C HIS A 160 14.24 -1.76 -10.86
N ILE A 161 13.20 -0.95 -10.92
CA ILE A 161 12.95 -0.05 -12.05
C ILE A 161 14.04 1.03 -12.13
N ILE A 162 14.38 1.67 -11.02
CA ILE A 162 15.44 2.69 -10.99
C ILE A 162 16.79 2.09 -11.39
N GLU A 163 17.16 0.92 -10.88
CA GLU A 163 18.39 0.22 -11.27
C GLU A 163 18.44 -0.04 -12.78
N THR A 164 17.36 -0.56 -13.32
CA THR A 164 17.24 -0.90 -14.74
C THR A 164 17.37 0.31 -15.64
N PHE A 165 16.58 1.35 -15.39
CA PHE A 165 16.51 2.52 -16.28
C PHE A 165 17.58 3.59 -16.00
N ALA A 166 18.26 3.54 -14.86
CA ALA A 166 19.50 4.28 -14.64
C ALA A 166 20.73 3.57 -15.21
N ARG A 167 20.60 2.30 -15.65
CA ARG A 167 21.68 1.42 -16.12
C ARG A 167 22.85 1.38 -15.14
N LYS A 168 22.54 1.39 -13.87
CA LYS A 168 23.52 1.48 -12.78
C LYS A 168 23.07 0.58 -11.64
N GLN A 169 24.05 -0.12 -11.04
CA GLN A 169 23.76 -0.95 -9.87
C GLN A 169 23.16 -0.11 -8.73
N LEU A 170 22.18 -0.68 -8.05
CA LEU A 170 21.52 -0.04 -6.93
C LEU A 170 22.51 0.38 -5.85
N PHE A 171 22.51 1.66 -5.50
CA PHE A 171 23.34 2.18 -4.43
C PHE A 171 22.85 1.68 -3.07
N GLY A 172 23.74 1.16 -2.25
CA GLY A 172 23.47 0.82 -0.87
C GLY A 172 22.48 -0.35 -0.68
N TYR A 173 22.62 -1.43 -1.44
CA TYR A 173 21.76 -2.61 -1.35
C TYR A 173 21.52 -3.08 0.10
N GLU A 174 22.61 -3.28 0.88
CA GLU A 174 22.51 -3.73 2.28
C GLU A 174 21.73 -2.73 3.15
N SER A 175 22.02 -1.43 2.99
CA SER A 175 21.27 -0.39 3.73
C SER A 175 19.79 -0.34 3.34
N MET A 176 19.45 -0.68 2.10
CA MET A 176 18.05 -0.81 1.66
C MET A 176 17.34 -1.98 2.34
N VAL A 177 18.02 -3.13 2.51
CA VAL A 177 17.48 -4.30 3.24
C VAL A 177 17.27 -3.93 4.71
N TRP A 178 18.28 -3.40 5.38
CA TRP A 178 18.20 -3.01 6.79
C TRP A 178 17.17 -1.90 7.04
N ALA A 179 17.02 -0.96 6.11
CA ALA A 179 15.99 0.06 6.19
C ALA A 179 14.58 -0.55 6.15
N MET A 180 14.31 -1.52 5.25
CA MET A 180 13.01 -2.21 5.22
C MET A 180 12.73 -3.00 6.49
N LEU A 181 13.72 -3.72 7.03
CA LEU A 181 13.60 -4.44 8.29
C LEU A 181 13.34 -3.50 9.47
N SER A 182 14.06 -2.37 9.53
CA SER A 182 13.88 -1.36 10.58
C SER A 182 12.47 -0.75 10.54
N ILE A 183 11.97 -0.40 9.35
CA ILE A 183 10.60 0.10 9.16
C ILE A 183 9.60 -0.94 9.66
N ALA A 184 9.76 -2.21 9.29
CA ALA A 184 8.86 -3.28 9.69
C ALA A 184 8.83 -3.46 11.21
N ILE A 185 9.99 -3.46 11.89
CA ILE A 185 10.06 -3.59 13.35
C ILE A 185 9.44 -2.36 14.03
N LEU A 186 9.81 -1.16 13.60
CA LEU A 186 9.27 0.08 14.18
C LEU A 186 7.76 0.19 14.01
N SER A 187 7.20 -0.38 12.94
CA SER A 187 5.77 -0.33 12.66
C SER A 187 4.88 -0.85 13.81
N PHE A 188 5.42 -1.75 14.65
CA PHE A 188 4.68 -2.31 15.79
C PHE A 188 4.65 -1.41 17.04
N VAL A 189 5.43 -0.36 17.09
CA VAL A 189 5.56 0.49 18.30
C VAL A 189 5.13 1.94 18.10
N VAL A 190 4.40 2.21 17.00
CA VAL A 190 4.01 3.58 16.61
C VAL A 190 2.50 3.78 16.44
N TRP A 191 1.68 2.74 16.56
CA TRP A 191 0.26 2.75 16.15
C TRP A 191 -0.58 3.87 16.76
N ALA A 192 -0.30 4.31 17.99
CA ALA A 192 -1.16 5.28 18.68
C ALA A 192 -0.97 6.73 18.24
N HIS A 193 -0.11 7.01 17.25
CA HIS A 193 -0.15 8.31 16.57
C HIS A 193 -1.47 8.53 15.79
N HIS A 194 -2.23 7.48 15.52
CA HIS A 194 -3.59 7.59 15.01
C HIS A 194 -4.61 8.01 16.09
N MET A 195 -4.17 8.21 17.32
CA MET A 195 -5.03 8.36 18.50
C MET A 195 -4.61 9.54 19.42
N PHE A 196 -3.87 10.52 18.93
CA PHE A 196 -3.36 11.61 19.76
C PHE A 196 -4.46 12.45 20.44
N THR A 197 -5.67 12.46 19.91
CA THR A 197 -6.80 13.23 20.46
C THR A 197 -7.80 12.40 21.29
N VAL A 198 -7.49 11.14 21.62
CA VAL A 198 -8.39 10.30 22.44
C VAL A 198 -8.24 10.51 23.94
N GLY A 199 -7.31 11.37 24.39
CA GLY A 199 -7.05 11.64 25.80
C GLY A 199 -5.98 10.72 26.42
N MET A 200 -4.95 10.37 25.66
CA MET A 200 -3.81 9.61 26.18
C MET A 200 -3.02 10.43 27.21
N PRO A 201 -2.37 9.78 28.21
CA PRO A 201 -1.41 10.45 29.08
C PRO A 201 -0.25 11.05 28.27
N LEU A 202 0.25 12.24 28.70
CA LEU A 202 1.35 12.93 28.02
C LEU A 202 2.58 12.05 27.77
N ALA A 203 2.91 11.17 28.71
CA ALA A 203 4.04 10.25 28.54
C ALA A 203 3.84 9.29 27.34
N ALA A 204 2.61 8.84 27.10
CA ALA A 204 2.27 8.00 25.95
C ALA A 204 2.29 8.82 24.65
N GLU A 205 1.75 10.03 24.63
CA GLU A 205 1.82 10.92 23.47
C GLU A 205 3.27 11.18 23.07
N LEU A 206 4.14 11.53 24.01
CA LEU A 206 5.56 11.75 23.75
C LEU A 206 6.28 10.49 23.24
N PHE A 207 5.98 9.33 23.82
CA PHE A 207 6.54 8.07 23.36
C PHE A 207 6.17 7.80 21.89
N PHE A 208 4.87 7.85 21.54
CA PHE A 208 4.41 7.59 20.20
C PHE A 208 4.85 8.65 19.20
N MET A 209 4.98 9.90 19.62
CA MET A 209 5.56 10.97 18.82
C MET A 209 7.00 10.64 18.40
N TRP A 210 7.89 10.37 19.36
CA TRP A 210 9.29 10.09 19.08
C TRP A 210 9.48 8.77 18.31
N ALA A 211 8.76 7.73 18.69
CA ALA A 211 8.81 6.45 17.98
C ALA A 211 8.38 6.60 16.51
N THR A 212 7.34 7.40 16.25
CA THR A 212 6.86 7.66 14.88
C THR A 212 7.87 8.47 14.07
N MET A 213 8.44 9.52 14.65
CA MET A 213 9.47 10.33 13.98
C MET A 213 10.70 9.49 13.61
N LEU A 214 11.04 8.48 14.40
CA LEU A 214 12.20 7.61 14.14
C LEU A 214 12.07 6.84 12.81
N ILE A 215 10.85 6.54 12.34
CA ILE A 215 10.63 5.87 11.05
C ILE A 215 11.11 6.72 9.85
N ALA A 216 11.17 8.04 10.01
CA ALA A 216 11.69 8.93 8.97
C ALA A 216 13.16 8.63 8.63
N VAL A 217 13.96 8.12 9.55
CA VAL A 217 15.39 7.82 9.34
C VAL A 217 15.58 6.70 8.30
N PRO A 218 15.09 5.46 8.52
CA PRO A 218 15.25 4.40 7.52
C PRO A 218 14.53 4.72 6.21
N THR A 219 13.41 5.46 6.24
CA THR A 219 12.72 5.91 5.04
C THR A 219 13.57 6.90 4.24
N GLY A 220 14.23 7.84 4.91
CA GLY A 220 15.18 8.78 4.30
C GLY A 220 16.36 8.06 3.65
N VAL A 221 16.93 7.04 4.30
CA VAL A 221 18.00 6.21 3.71
C VAL A 221 17.55 5.63 2.37
N LYS A 222 16.30 5.17 2.25
CA LYS A 222 15.79 4.62 0.99
C LYS A 222 15.69 5.68 -0.10
N VAL A 223 15.11 6.84 0.21
CA VAL A 223 14.99 7.96 -0.74
C VAL A 223 16.37 8.40 -1.24
N PHE A 224 17.32 8.60 -0.33
CA PHE A 224 18.71 8.96 -0.71
C PHE A 224 19.38 7.89 -1.56
N ASN A 225 19.18 6.61 -1.29
CA ASN A 225 19.75 5.53 -2.08
C ASN A 225 19.16 5.48 -3.51
N TRP A 226 17.86 5.74 -3.68
CA TRP A 226 17.25 5.86 -5.02
C TRP A 226 17.83 7.06 -5.79
N VAL A 227 17.92 8.21 -5.14
CA VAL A 227 18.53 9.40 -5.76
C VAL A 227 20.01 9.16 -6.10
N ALA A 228 20.78 8.53 -5.21
CA ALA A 228 22.18 8.18 -5.44
C ALA A 228 22.34 7.15 -6.58
N THR A 229 21.38 6.25 -6.75
CA THR A 229 21.37 5.31 -7.88
C THR A 229 21.17 6.05 -9.19
N MET A 230 20.26 7.01 -9.25
CA MET A 230 20.02 7.84 -10.43
C MET A 230 21.17 8.81 -10.72
N PHE A 231 21.85 9.29 -9.69
CA PHE A 231 22.96 10.26 -9.83
C PHE A 231 24.09 9.70 -10.69
N LYS A 232 24.46 10.40 -11.76
CA LYS A 232 25.44 9.97 -12.76
C LYS A 232 25.09 8.65 -13.45
N GLY A 233 23.82 8.23 -13.46
CA GLY A 233 23.33 7.12 -14.25
C GLY A 233 23.03 7.53 -15.70
N SER A 234 23.01 6.57 -16.60
CA SER A 234 22.55 6.76 -17.98
C SER A 234 21.03 6.56 -18.03
N ILE A 235 20.28 7.55 -17.54
CA ILE A 235 18.84 7.45 -17.34
C ILE A 235 18.11 7.45 -18.69
N SER A 236 17.19 6.49 -18.84
CA SER A 236 16.20 6.50 -19.91
C SER A 236 14.78 6.65 -19.32
N PHE A 237 13.93 7.40 -20.03
CA PHE A 237 12.63 7.86 -19.53
C PHE A 237 11.46 7.09 -20.17
N GLU A 238 11.52 5.76 -20.15
CA GLU A 238 10.40 4.90 -20.48
C GLU A 238 9.31 5.00 -19.39
N THR A 239 8.10 4.61 -19.75
CA THR A 239 6.92 4.73 -18.87
C THR A 239 7.14 4.20 -17.44
N PRO A 240 7.76 3.03 -17.20
CA PRO A 240 8.03 2.57 -15.84
C PRO A 240 8.91 3.55 -15.03
N MET A 241 9.93 4.12 -15.68
CA MET A 241 10.85 5.06 -15.01
C MET A 241 10.17 6.40 -14.68
N LEU A 242 9.25 6.87 -15.53
CA LEU A 242 8.48 8.08 -15.23
C LEU A 242 7.66 7.90 -13.94
N PHE A 243 6.97 6.77 -13.80
CA PHE A 243 6.26 6.45 -12.56
C PHE A 243 7.20 6.29 -11.36
N ALA A 244 8.39 5.70 -11.55
CA ALA A 244 9.36 5.55 -10.48
C ALA A 244 9.92 6.89 -9.99
N ILE A 245 10.20 7.83 -10.89
CA ILE A 245 10.63 9.18 -10.51
C ILE A 245 9.50 9.92 -9.79
N ALA A 246 8.26 9.83 -10.32
CA ALA A 246 7.10 10.41 -9.66
C ALA A 246 6.87 9.82 -8.27
N PHE A 247 7.06 8.51 -8.09
CA PHE A 247 7.05 7.87 -6.78
C PHE A 247 8.07 8.54 -5.84
N VAL A 248 9.33 8.64 -6.22
CA VAL A 248 10.38 9.21 -5.34
C VAL A 248 10.02 10.63 -4.91
N VAL A 249 9.55 11.47 -5.83
CA VAL A 249 9.22 12.87 -5.55
C VAL A 249 7.97 12.98 -4.68
N LEU A 250 6.86 12.38 -5.11
CA LEU A 250 5.56 12.55 -4.45
C LEU A 250 5.48 11.79 -3.13
N PHE A 251 6.08 10.61 -3.03
CA PHE A 251 6.20 9.88 -1.77
C PHE A 251 7.01 10.68 -0.74
N THR A 252 8.06 11.40 -1.17
CA THR A 252 8.84 12.27 -0.27
C THR A 252 8.00 13.44 0.24
N ILE A 253 7.18 14.07 -0.62
CA ILE A 253 6.22 15.11 -0.19
C ILE A 253 5.23 14.55 0.85
N GLY A 254 4.67 13.35 0.58
CA GLY A 254 3.82 12.64 1.53
C GLY A 254 4.54 12.30 2.85
N GLY A 255 5.83 11.96 2.79
CA GLY A 255 6.66 11.73 3.97
C GLY A 255 6.85 12.99 4.82
N PHE A 256 7.03 14.14 4.21
CA PHE A 256 7.12 15.41 4.95
C PHE A 256 5.82 15.78 5.67
N SER A 257 4.67 15.60 5.03
CA SER A 257 3.37 15.79 5.70
C SER A 257 3.16 14.77 6.82
N GLY A 258 3.66 13.53 6.66
CA GLY A 258 3.66 12.52 7.73
C GLY A 258 4.52 12.90 8.92
N LEU A 259 5.69 13.50 8.67
CA LEU A 259 6.54 14.02 9.74
C LEU A 259 5.83 15.14 10.54
N MET A 260 5.10 16.03 9.86
CA MET A 260 4.28 17.07 10.51
C MET A 260 3.20 16.44 11.40
N LEU A 261 2.49 15.42 10.92
CA LEU A 261 1.45 14.70 11.66
C LEU A 261 2.01 13.88 12.82
N SER A 262 3.28 13.48 12.79
CA SER A 262 3.91 12.75 13.90
C SER A 262 4.12 13.61 15.13
N ILE A 263 4.13 14.94 14.99
CA ILE A 263 4.39 15.90 16.06
C ILE A 263 3.08 16.22 16.78
N VAL A 264 2.93 15.80 18.04
CA VAL A 264 1.68 15.91 18.80
C VAL A 264 1.08 17.32 18.80
N PRO A 265 1.81 18.40 19.14
CA PRO A 265 1.25 19.75 19.09
C PRO A 265 0.75 20.17 17.70
N ALA A 266 1.38 19.71 16.63
CA ALA A 266 0.92 19.98 15.28
C ALA A 266 -0.31 19.12 14.93
N ASP A 267 -0.31 17.84 15.33
CA ASP A 267 -1.41 16.93 15.05
C ASP A 267 -2.71 17.33 15.75
N PHE A 268 -2.66 17.98 16.90
CA PHE A 268 -3.86 18.54 17.52
C PHE A 268 -4.61 19.51 16.59
N GLN A 269 -3.91 20.20 15.70
CA GLN A 269 -4.53 21.04 14.69
C GLN A 269 -4.98 20.26 13.46
N TYR A 270 -4.26 19.19 13.09
CA TYR A 270 -4.46 18.49 11.81
C TYR A 270 -5.26 17.21 11.96
N HIS A 271 -5.35 16.66 13.17
CA HIS A 271 -6.02 15.39 13.44
C HIS A 271 -7.47 15.41 12.94
N ASP A 272 -7.87 14.34 12.28
CA ASP A 272 -9.20 14.19 11.67
C ASP A 272 -9.62 15.33 10.72
N THR A 273 -8.65 16.02 10.10
CA THR A 273 -8.87 16.96 9.00
C THR A 273 -8.44 16.36 7.65
N TYR A 274 -8.77 17.06 6.56
CA TYR A 274 -8.33 16.68 5.22
C TYR A 274 -6.81 16.78 5.01
N PHE A 275 -6.06 17.39 5.91
CA PHE A 275 -4.60 17.31 5.90
C PHE A 275 -4.10 15.86 6.07
N VAL A 276 -4.74 15.10 6.94
CA VAL A 276 -4.46 13.66 7.09
C VAL A 276 -4.81 12.90 5.82
N VAL A 277 -5.93 13.24 5.17
CA VAL A 277 -6.35 12.62 3.91
C VAL A 277 -5.34 12.91 2.80
N ALA A 278 -4.88 14.14 2.68
CA ALA A 278 -3.82 14.52 1.74
C ALA A 278 -2.54 13.72 1.99
N HIS A 279 -2.10 13.62 3.25
CA HIS A 279 -0.91 12.88 3.64
C HIS A 279 -0.97 11.42 3.17
N PHE A 280 -1.98 10.67 3.63
CA PHE A 280 -1.97 9.23 3.34
C PHE A 280 -2.23 8.92 1.87
N HIS A 281 -2.94 9.80 1.13
CA HIS A 281 -3.07 9.62 -0.32
C HIS A 281 -1.77 9.90 -1.07
N TYR A 282 -0.93 10.84 -0.61
CA TYR A 282 0.39 11.07 -1.20
C TYR A 282 1.37 9.92 -0.97
N VAL A 283 1.29 9.23 0.16
CA VAL A 283 2.14 8.04 0.38
C VAL A 283 1.52 6.77 -0.23
N LEU A 284 0.19 6.71 -0.39
CA LEU A 284 -0.49 5.53 -0.91
C LEU A 284 -0.61 5.54 -2.45
N VAL A 285 -1.13 6.62 -3.07
CA VAL A 285 -1.42 6.63 -4.50
C VAL A 285 -0.12 6.77 -5.31
N PRO A 286 0.70 7.83 -5.21
CA PRO A 286 2.01 7.86 -5.84
C PRO A 286 2.96 6.79 -5.30
N GLY A 287 2.76 6.34 -4.06
CA GLY A 287 3.50 5.24 -3.47
C GLY A 287 3.11 3.90 -4.09
N SER A 288 2.06 3.26 -3.57
CA SER A 288 1.71 1.89 -3.95
C SER A 288 1.11 1.81 -5.36
N ILE A 289 0.15 2.69 -5.71
CA ILE A 289 -0.57 2.56 -6.99
C ILE A 289 0.35 2.87 -8.19
N PHE A 290 1.15 3.94 -8.13
CA PHE A 290 2.11 4.24 -9.21
C PHE A 290 3.16 3.13 -9.35
N SER A 291 3.59 2.54 -8.24
CA SER A 291 4.52 1.41 -8.29
C SER A 291 3.90 0.18 -8.93
N ILE A 292 2.62 -0.12 -8.68
CA ILE A 292 1.89 -1.22 -9.34
C ILE A 292 1.77 -0.94 -10.84
N MET A 293 1.42 0.29 -11.25
CA MET A 293 1.37 0.67 -12.66
C MET A 293 2.74 0.54 -13.32
N ALA A 294 3.78 1.04 -12.67
CA ALA A 294 5.16 0.89 -13.11
C ALA A 294 5.56 -0.59 -13.28
N ALA A 295 5.19 -1.44 -12.31
CA ALA A 295 5.43 -2.88 -12.34
C ALA A 295 4.73 -3.56 -13.52
N VAL A 296 3.46 -3.20 -13.78
CA VAL A 296 2.74 -3.73 -14.95
C VAL A 296 3.47 -3.36 -16.23
N TYR A 297 3.83 -2.10 -16.45
CA TYR A 297 4.59 -1.69 -17.64
C TYR A 297 5.96 -2.36 -17.73
N TYR A 298 6.62 -2.58 -16.57
CA TYR A 298 7.95 -3.19 -16.52
C TYR A 298 7.92 -4.68 -16.87
N TRP A 299 6.94 -5.44 -16.36
CA TRP A 299 6.88 -6.89 -16.51
C TRP A 299 5.86 -7.40 -17.53
N ILE A 300 4.91 -6.58 -18.04
CA ILE A 300 3.91 -7.05 -19.01
C ILE A 300 4.54 -7.66 -20.27
N PRO A 301 5.72 -7.20 -20.77
CA PRO A 301 6.36 -7.89 -21.90
C PRO A 301 6.81 -9.32 -21.56
N LYS A 302 7.20 -9.56 -20.29
CA LYS A 302 7.53 -10.90 -19.80
C LYS A 302 6.32 -11.79 -19.63
N TRP A 303 5.18 -11.24 -19.26
CA TRP A 303 3.96 -12.01 -19.05
C TRP A 303 3.27 -12.38 -20.37
N THR A 304 3.30 -11.49 -21.35
CA THR A 304 2.50 -11.61 -22.56
C THR A 304 3.34 -11.93 -23.82
N GLY A 305 4.64 -11.66 -23.77
CA GLY A 305 5.51 -11.70 -24.96
C GLY A 305 5.30 -10.51 -25.90
N ASN A 306 4.55 -9.48 -25.51
CA ASN A 306 4.25 -8.31 -26.34
C ASN A 306 4.66 -7.01 -25.63
N MET A 307 5.21 -6.07 -26.39
CA MET A 307 5.48 -4.72 -25.93
C MET A 307 4.20 -3.88 -25.96
N TYR A 308 3.98 -3.07 -24.94
CA TYR A 308 2.94 -2.06 -24.95
C TYR A 308 3.32 -0.84 -25.81
N ASP A 309 2.35 0.02 -26.08
CA ASP A 309 2.55 1.27 -26.81
C ASP A 309 3.10 2.34 -25.86
N GLU A 310 4.38 2.70 -26.02
CA GLU A 310 5.08 3.65 -25.16
C GLU A 310 4.46 5.04 -25.18
N ARG A 311 3.92 5.50 -26.31
CA ARG A 311 3.27 6.81 -26.41
C ARG A 311 2.01 6.88 -25.55
N MET A 312 1.21 5.82 -25.61
CA MET A 312 0.02 5.68 -24.76
C MET A 312 0.39 5.53 -23.29
N GLY A 313 1.45 4.78 -22.96
CA GLY A 313 1.98 4.65 -21.61
C GLY A 313 2.39 5.99 -21.02
N ARG A 314 3.11 6.82 -21.77
CA ARG A 314 3.49 8.18 -21.35
C ARG A 314 2.27 9.10 -21.19
N LEU A 315 1.28 9.00 -22.07
CA LEU A 315 0.04 9.75 -21.91
C LEU A 315 -0.69 9.35 -20.62
N HIS A 316 -0.82 8.05 -20.36
CA HIS A 316 -1.38 7.53 -19.10
C HIS A 316 -0.63 8.08 -17.87
N PHE A 317 0.70 8.06 -17.91
CA PHE A 317 1.51 8.63 -16.83
C PHE A 317 1.18 10.08 -16.54
N TRP A 318 1.18 10.94 -17.59
CA TRP A 318 0.96 12.38 -17.40
C TRP A 318 -0.45 12.69 -16.91
N LEU A 319 -1.48 12.00 -17.43
CA LEU A 319 -2.85 12.16 -16.97
C LEU A 319 -2.98 11.73 -15.50
N SER A 320 -2.35 10.60 -15.13
CA SER A 320 -2.34 10.12 -13.75
C SER A 320 -1.59 11.07 -12.82
N PHE A 321 -0.41 11.52 -13.20
CA PHE A 321 0.41 12.44 -12.41
C PHE A 321 -0.32 13.77 -12.14
N VAL A 322 -0.88 14.40 -13.17
CA VAL A 322 -1.64 15.64 -13.02
C VAL A 322 -2.90 15.40 -12.20
N GLY A 323 -3.66 14.34 -12.52
CA GLY A 323 -4.91 14.00 -11.84
C GLY A 323 -4.72 13.81 -10.33
N VAL A 324 -3.70 13.05 -9.91
CA VAL A 324 -3.40 12.82 -8.49
C VAL A 324 -3.02 14.11 -7.77
N ASN A 325 -2.17 14.94 -8.36
CA ASN A 325 -1.75 16.20 -7.72
C ASN A 325 -2.92 17.19 -7.62
N VAL A 326 -3.74 17.33 -8.65
CA VAL A 326 -4.92 18.20 -8.61
C VAL A 326 -5.97 17.68 -7.62
N THR A 327 -6.07 16.36 -7.42
CA THR A 327 -6.96 15.77 -6.43
C THR A 327 -6.50 16.03 -5.00
N PHE A 328 -5.27 15.63 -4.68
CA PHE A 328 -4.85 15.51 -3.28
C PHE A 328 -4.00 16.67 -2.76
N PHE A 329 -3.33 17.44 -3.62
CA PHE A 329 -2.52 18.54 -3.11
C PHE A 329 -3.36 19.65 -2.46
N PRO A 330 -4.50 20.10 -3.05
CA PRO A 330 -5.37 21.09 -2.42
C PRO A 330 -5.94 20.65 -1.07
N GLN A 331 -6.04 19.33 -0.82
CA GLN A 331 -6.55 18.79 0.44
C GLN A 331 -5.64 19.14 1.64
N HIS A 332 -4.35 19.41 1.42
CA HIS A 332 -3.49 19.96 2.49
C HIS A 332 -4.01 21.31 2.96
N TRP A 333 -4.40 22.19 2.05
CA TRP A 333 -4.85 23.55 2.39
C TRP A 333 -6.22 23.57 3.07
N ILE A 334 -7.17 22.83 2.53
CA ILE A 334 -8.49 22.74 3.17
C ILE A 334 -8.43 22.03 4.53
N GLY A 335 -7.50 21.10 4.70
CA GLY A 335 -7.23 20.48 6.00
C GLY A 335 -6.61 21.47 7.00
N LEU A 336 -5.63 22.28 6.56
CA LEU A 336 -5.07 23.38 7.37
C LEU A 336 -6.12 24.42 7.75
N ALA A 337 -7.10 24.66 6.88
CA ALA A 337 -8.24 25.54 7.13
C ALA A 337 -9.32 24.89 8.01
N GLY A 338 -9.12 23.66 8.49
CA GLY A 338 -9.99 22.99 9.46
C GLY A 338 -11.13 22.16 8.85
N MET A 339 -11.11 21.84 7.54
CA MET A 339 -12.12 20.95 6.97
C MET A 339 -11.99 19.55 7.58
N PRO A 340 -13.01 19.06 8.31
CA PRO A 340 -12.96 17.75 8.94
C PRO A 340 -13.09 16.62 7.93
N ARG A 341 -12.50 15.47 8.22
CA ARG A 341 -12.74 14.21 7.49
C ARG A 341 -13.87 13.41 8.14
N ARG A 342 -14.40 12.43 7.41
CA ARG A 342 -15.47 11.50 7.89
C ARG A 342 -16.81 12.16 8.13
N TYR A 343 -17.07 13.30 7.53
CA TYR A 343 -18.34 14.00 7.56
C TYR A 343 -19.09 13.78 6.24
N PRO A 344 -20.41 13.74 6.26
CA PRO A 344 -21.22 13.52 5.05
C PRO A 344 -21.22 14.71 4.10
N ASP A 345 -20.97 15.92 4.62
CA ASP A 345 -20.94 17.17 3.85
C ASP A 345 -19.92 18.15 4.46
N TYR A 346 -19.56 19.19 3.74
CA TYR A 346 -18.60 20.21 4.13
C TYR A 346 -19.18 21.62 4.04
N ALA A 347 -18.61 22.57 4.80
CA ALA A 347 -19.05 23.96 4.77
C ALA A 347 -18.75 24.61 3.40
N LEU A 348 -19.62 25.51 2.95
CA LEU A 348 -19.54 26.17 1.62
C LEU A 348 -18.20 26.85 1.33
N GLN A 349 -17.50 27.33 2.36
CA GLN A 349 -16.16 27.92 2.23
C GLN A 349 -15.12 26.96 1.62
N PHE A 350 -15.35 25.65 1.62
CA PHE A 350 -14.45 24.64 1.05
C PHE A 350 -14.90 24.17 -0.35
N ALA A 351 -16.02 24.68 -0.86
CA ALA A 351 -16.63 24.18 -2.10
C ALA A 351 -15.69 24.28 -3.32
N ASP A 352 -15.03 25.41 -3.51
CA ASP A 352 -14.18 25.65 -4.66
C ASP A 352 -12.99 24.68 -4.71
N TRP A 353 -12.34 24.46 -3.58
CA TRP A 353 -11.24 23.50 -3.48
C TRP A 353 -11.66 22.06 -3.64
N ASN A 354 -12.86 21.70 -3.13
CA ASN A 354 -13.43 20.38 -3.37
C ASN A 354 -13.82 20.19 -4.85
N MET A 355 -14.27 21.24 -5.54
CA MET A 355 -14.51 21.19 -6.99
C MET A 355 -13.21 20.93 -7.77
N VAL A 356 -12.11 21.59 -7.41
CA VAL A 356 -10.78 21.34 -8.00
C VAL A 356 -10.34 19.89 -7.76
N SER A 357 -10.45 19.41 -6.51
CA SER A 357 -10.16 18.01 -6.18
C SER A 357 -11.00 17.02 -7.00
N THR A 358 -12.28 17.31 -7.18
CA THR A 358 -13.20 16.48 -7.97
C THR A 358 -12.78 16.42 -9.44
N ALA A 359 -12.42 17.56 -10.04
CA ALA A 359 -11.92 17.58 -11.41
C ALA A 359 -10.64 16.73 -11.57
N GLY A 360 -9.71 16.82 -10.61
CA GLY A 360 -8.52 15.98 -10.57
C GLY A 360 -8.86 14.48 -10.45
N ALA A 361 -9.83 14.12 -9.60
CA ALA A 361 -10.27 12.75 -9.40
C ALA A 361 -10.87 12.15 -10.68
N PHE A 362 -11.70 12.91 -11.42
CA PHE A 362 -12.21 12.46 -12.71
C PHE A 362 -11.10 12.31 -13.76
N LEU A 363 -10.11 13.21 -13.79
CA LEU A 363 -8.96 13.08 -14.69
C LEU A 363 -8.16 11.81 -14.36
N PHE A 364 -7.89 11.55 -13.07
CA PHE A 364 -7.20 10.33 -12.64
C PHE A 364 -8.03 9.09 -12.97
N GLY A 365 -9.35 9.10 -12.71
CA GLY A 365 -10.26 8.01 -13.07
C GLY A 365 -10.27 7.71 -14.58
N ALA A 366 -10.33 8.74 -15.42
CA ALA A 366 -10.27 8.60 -16.88
C ALA A 366 -8.92 7.99 -17.33
N SER A 367 -7.81 8.36 -16.66
CA SER A 367 -6.51 7.77 -16.96
C SER A 367 -6.47 6.26 -16.69
N GLN A 368 -7.24 5.75 -15.70
CA GLN A 368 -7.30 4.31 -15.42
C GLN A 368 -8.04 3.53 -16.52
N ILE A 369 -9.03 4.14 -17.18
CA ILE A 369 -9.67 3.54 -18.37
C ILE A 369 -8.65 3.41 -19.50
N LEU A 370 -7.82 4.44 -19.71
CA LEU A 370 -6.72 4.36 -20.67
C LEU A 370 -5.72 3.26 -20.30
N PHE A 371 -5.34 3.14 -19.02
CA PHE A 371 -4.45 2.07 -18.54
C PHE A 371 -5.01 0.68 -18.85
N LEU A 372 -6.27 0.45 -18.51
CA LEU A 372 -6.95 -0.82 -18.79
C LEU A 372 -6.96 -1.12 -20.29
N PHE A 373 -7.23 -0.12 -21.13
CA PHE A 373 -7.17 -0.27 -22.58
C PHE A 373 -5.77 -0.66 -23.07
N ILE A 374 -4.71 -0.02 -22.54
CA ILE A 374 -3.31 -0.34 -22.88
C ILE A 374 -2.99 -1.79 -22.52
N VAL A 375 -3.37 -2.21 -21.30
CA VAL A 375 -3.14 -3.60 -20.83
C VAL A 375 -3.86 -4.59 -21.72
N LEU A 376 -5.15 -4.40 -22.01
CA LEU A 376 -5.94 -5.28 -22.87
C LEU A 376 -5.36 -5.34 -24.28
N LYS A 377 -5.02 -4.20 -24.88
CA LYS A 377 -4.37 -4.13 -26.21
C LYS A 377 -3.06 -4.92 -26.24
N THR A 378 -2.25 -4.83 -25.18
CA THR A 378 -0.97 -5.53 -25.09
C THR A 378 -1.15 -7.04 -24.91
N VAL A 379 -2.14 -7.46 -24.11
CA VAL A 379 -2.46 -8.89 -23.92
C VAL A 379 -2.95 -9.52 -25.24
N LEU A 380 -3.79 -8.80 -25.98
CA LEU A 380 -4.36 -9.29 -27.25
C LEU A 380 -3.37 -9.30 -28.41
N GLY A 381 -2.28 -8.50 -28.35
CA GLY A 381 -1.25 -8.45 -29.37
C GLY A 381 -0.35 -7.24 -29.24
N GLY A 382 0.67 -7.15 -30.09
CA GLY A 382 1.63 -6.04 -30.10
C GLY A 382 2.94 -6.42 -30.76
N LYS A 383 3.91 -5.51 -30.73
CA LYS A 383 5.29 -5.80 -31.12
C LYS A 383 5.84 -6.86 -30.18
N LYS A 384 6.42 -7.92 -30.73
CA LYS A 384 7.00 -8.99 -29.91
C LYS A 384 8.15 -8.48 -29.04
N ALA A 385 8.13 -8.90 -27.80
CA ALA A 385 9.19 -8.62 -26.83
C ALA A 385 10.37 -9.59 -27.05
N THR A 386 11.56 -9.09 -26.78
CA THR A 386 12.79 -9.92 -26.75
C THR A 386 12.97 -10.56 -25.37
N PRO A 387 13.80 -11.61 -25.20
CA PRO A 387 14.14 -12.12 -23.88
C PRO A 387 14.68 -11.01 -22.95
N GLN A 388 15.65 -10.24 -23.41
CA GLN A 388 16.19 -9.05 -22.74
C GLN A 388 15.36 -7.82 -23.16
N VAL A 389 14.23 -7.58 -22.49
CA VAL A 389 13.31 -6.47 -22.83
C VAL A 389 13.94 -5.09 -22.61
N TRP A 390 14.62 -4.93 -21.47
CA TRP A 390 15.23 -3.67 -21.05
C TRP A 390 16.75 -3.80 -21.02
N GLU A 391 17.46 -2.88 -21.64
CA GLU A 391 18.93 -2.91 -21.76
C GLU A 391 19.67 -3.00 -20.41
N GLY A 392 19.15 -2.32 -19.39
CA GLY A 392 19.75 -2.31 -18.03
C GLY A 392 19.20 -3.39 -17.10
N ALA A 393 18.25 -4.21 -17.53
CA ALA A 393 17.60 -5.19 -16.68
C ALA A 393 18.55 -6.32 -16.27
N ARG A 394 18.51 -6.67 -14.99
CA ARG A 394 19.29 -7.74 -14.38
C ARG A 394 18.35 -8.65 -13.60
N GLY A 395 18.70 -9.93 -13.53
CA GLY A 395 17.86 -10.92 -12.86
C GLY A 395 17.58 -12.12 -13.74
N LEU A 396 17.19 -13.22 -13.12
CA LEU A 396 16.95 -14.49 -13.80
C LEU A 396 15.78 -14.42 -14.77
N GLU A 397 14.78 -13.62 -14.49
CA GLU A 397 13.60 -13.42 -15.34
C GLU A 397 13.95 -12.79 -16.71
N TRP A 398 15.05 -12.05 -16.81
CA TRP A 398 15.50 -11.42 -18.06
C TRP A 398 16.41 -12.31 -18.92
N SER A 399 16.79 -13.48 -18.39
CA SER A 399 17.61 -14.47 -19.11
C SER A 399 16.79 -15.53 -19.87
N VAL A 400 15.46 -15.52 -19.74
CA VAL A 400 14.55 -16.47 -20.37
C VAL A 400 13.68 -15.79 -21.41
N GLU A 401 13.02 -16.58 -22.28
CA GLU A 401 12.11 -16.10 -23.33
C GLU A 401 10.96 -15.26 -22.78
N SER A 402 10.33 -14.48 -23.66
CA SER A 402 9.15 -13.67 -23.35
C SER A 402 7.98 -14.12 -24.23
N PRO A 403 6.92 -14.77 -23.69
CA PRO A 403 6.73 -15.12 -22.27
C PRO A 403 7.68 -16.23 -21.79
N ALA A 404 7.89 -16.31 -20.48
CA ALA A 404 8.72 -17.36 -19.90
C ALA A 404 8.11 -18.75 -20.18
N PRO A 405 8.94 -19.80 -20.44
CA PRO A 405 8.46 -21.17 -20.60
C PRO A 405 7.71 -21.66 -19.36
N TYR A 406 6.81 -22.66 -19.52
CA TYR A 406 5.95 -23.14 -18.43
C TYR A 406 6.70 -23.49 -17.14
N HIS A 407 7.85 -24.14 -17.23
CA HIS A 407 8.71 -24.45 -16.08
C HIS A 407 9.91 -23.51 -15.94
N THR A 408 9.92 -22.38 -16.60
CA THR A 408 10.95 -21.33 -16.63
C THR A 408 12.37 -21.85 -16.84
N PHE A 409 12.83 -22.80 -15.99
CA PHE A 409 14.13 -23.46 -16.06
C PHE A 409 13.96 -24.98 -15.99
N SER A 410 14.58 -25.72 -16.88
CA SER A 410 14.62 -27.20 -16.86
C SER A 410 15.47 -27.75 -15.71
N THR A 411 16.49 -26.99 -15.32
CA THR A 411 17.35 -27.22 -14.14
C THR A 411 17.48 -25.93 -13.35
N PRO A 412 17.53 -25.96 -12.01
CA PRO A 412 17.68 -24.75 -11.21
C PRO A 412 18.93 -23.95 -11.64
N PRO A 413 18.77 -22.66 -11.99
CA PRO A 413 19.90 -21.83 -12.38
C PRO A 413 20.85 -21.62 -11.18
N LYS A 414 22.16 -21.61 -11.44
CA LYS A 414 23.17 -21.37 -10.42
C LYS A 414 23.44 -19.86 -10.34
N VAL A 415 23.36 -19.29 -9.15
CA VAL A 415 23.71 -17.90 -8.88
C VAL A 415 25.10 -17.85 -8.28
N ASN A 416 26.02 -17.15 -8.96
CA ASN A 416 27.42 -17.00 -8.53
C ASN A 416 27.61 -15.85 -7.55
#